data_75571b7ba29a44215e3532246e9178c5
#
_entry.id   75571b7ba29a44215e3532246e9178c5
#
_cell.length_a   1.000
_cell.length_b   1.000
_cell.length_c   1.000
_cell.angle_alpha   90.00
_cell.angle_beta   90.00
_cell.angle_gamma   90.00
#
_symmetry.space_group_name_H-M   'P 1'
#
loop_
_entity.id
_entity.type
_entity.pdbx_description
1 polymer ?
#
loop_
_entity_poly.entity_id
_entity_poly.type
_entity_poly.pdbx_seq_one_letter_code
_entity_poly.pdbx_strand_id
1 'polypeptide(L)'
;NITRLGEGMDTQGKLAKNRMEDTLQVLAAFRQTCLENGDPPLFAVATSAVREASNGHEFVHRAKKETGIDIKIIPWEEEARLTLEGVFWKIPDNNRKVITLDIGGGSTEFILSQGKEISGFCSTSLGVVRLTEKFISRHPIDEKEFLSLKNHLQKELQAVKKKLSTFRPELLIGTAGTVTTLSALKNNIYPYDPEKIHASVFSREDAESILADLKRKSLSERLAMKPLEPGREDLIIAGTAIVLETMRAFDCETLTVSEYSLREGIILKIVNSI
;
A
#
# COMPACT_ATOMS: atom_id res chain seq x y z
N ASN A 1 10.76 4.71 -5.21
CA ASN A 1 10.33 5.81 -6.09
C ASN A 1 8.81 5.84 -6.27
N ILE A 2 8.18 6.96 -5.96
CA ILE A 2 6.72 7.15 -6.07
C ILE A 2 6.42 7.81 -7.42
N THR A 3 6.06 7.02 -8.43
CA THR A 3 5.76 7.51 -9.80
C THR A 3 4.28 7.79 -10.03
N ARG A 4 3.40 7.38 -9.11
CA ARG A 4 1.93 7.55 -9.21
C ARG A 4 1.35 6.98 -10.50
N LEU A 5 1.83 5.81 -10.94
CA LEU A 5 1.43 5.21 -12.23
C LEU A 5 -0.10 5.08 -12.41
N GLY A 6 -0.86 4.89 -11.33
CA GLY A 6 -2.32 4.81 -11.33
C GLY A 6 -3.07 6.15 -11.21
N GLU A 7 -2.37 7.30 -11.26
CA GLU A 7 -3.02 8.62 -11.18
C GLU A 7 -3.95 8.86 -12.38
N GLY A 8 -5.16 9.36 -12.12
CA GLY A 8 -6.16 9.63 -13.16
C GLY A 8 -6.90 8.40 -13.72
N MET A 9 -6.59 7.19 -13.25
CA MET A 9 -7.23 5.97 -13.77
C MET A 9 -8.74 5.90 -13.56
N ASP A 10 -9.26 6.45 -12.46
CA ASP A 10 -10.72 6.44 -12.16
C ASP A 10 -11.57 7.12 -13.23
N THR A 11 -11.01 8.15 -13.85
CA THR A 11 -11.73 8.93 -14.86
C THR A 11 -11.50 8.42 -16.27
N GLN A 12 -10.36 7.79 -16.55
CA GLN A 12 -9.92 7.45 -17.90
C GLN A 12 -9.88 5.93 -18.19
N GLY A 13 -9.85 5.09 -17.16
CA GLY A 13 -9.72 3.63 -17.30
C GLY A 13 -8.38 3.19 -17.92
N LYS A 14 -7.36 4.08 -17.92
CA LYS A 14 -6.04 3.83 -18.51
C LYS A 14 -4.95 4.63 -17.81
N LEU A 15 -3.72 4.14 -17.91
CA LEU A 15 -2.53 4.81 -17.41
C LEU A 15 -2.26 6.10 -18.19
N ALA A 16 -2.00 7.19 -17.49
CA ALA A 16 -1.67 8.47 -18.10
C ALA A 16 -0.27 8.40 -18.75
N LYS A 17 -0.14 9.00 -19.94
CA LYS A 17 1.11 8.93 -20.71
C LYS A 17 2.32 9.47 -19.95
N ASN A 18 2.19 10.63 -19.31
CA ASN A 18 3.25 11.20 -18.49
C ASN A 18 3.65 10.28 -17.32
N ARG A 19 2.71 9.61 -16.65
CA ARG A 19 2.99 8.66 -15.56
C ARG A 19 3.67 7.38 -16.04
N MET A 20 3.33 6.94 -17.26
CA MET A 20 4.06 5.85 -17.92
C MET A 20 5.51 6.25 -18.20
N GLU A 21 5.75 7.46 -18.74
CA GLU A 21 7.10 7.98 -18.99
C GLU A 21 7.92 8.07 -17.69
N ASP A 22 7.37 8.69 -16.64
CA ASP A 22 8.03 8.81 -15.34
C ASP A 22 8.44 7.42 -14.80
N THR A 23 7.53 6.44 -14.93
CA THR A 23 7.80 5.07 -14.46
C THR A 23 8.87 4.37 -15.31
N LEU A 24 8.83 4.54 -16.63
CA LEU A 24 9.85 3.97 -17.52
C LEU A 24 11.24 4.52 -17.25
N GLN A 25 11.36 5.81 -16.93
CA GLN A 25 12.64 6.41 -16.52
C GLN A 25 13.17 5.77 -15.23
N VAL A 26 12.32 5.54 -14.24
CA VAL A 26 12.71 4.86 -12.99
C VAL A 26 13.12 3.41 -13.27
N LEU A 27 12.40 2.70 -14.12
CA LEU A 27 12.74 1.32 -14.51
C LEU A 27 14.10 1.27 -15.24
N ALA A 28 14.37 2.23 -16.13
CA ALA A 28 15.66 2.33 -16.81
C ALA A 28 16.82 2.57 -15.81
N ALA A 29 16.61 3.45 -14.83
CA ALA A 29 17.58 3.67 -13.75
C ALA A 29 17.82 2.40 -12.92
N PHE A 30 16.78 1.63 -12.58
CA PHE A 30 16.93 0.34 -11.89
C PHE A 30 17.69 -0.67 -12.74
N ARG A 31 17.42 -0.74 -14.04
CA ARG A 31 18.16 -1.62 -14.96
C ARG A 31 19.63 -1.27 -15.01
N GLN A 32 19.95 0.03 -15.10
CA GLN A 32 21.32 0.51 -15.08
C GLN A 32 22.05 0.12 -13.77
N THR A 33 21.39 0.31 -12.63
CA THR A 33 21.92 -0.11 -11.32
C THR A 33 22.21 -1.62 -11.29
N CYS A 34 21.34 -2.46 -11.86
CA CYS A 34 21.58 -3.91 -11.95
C CYS A 34 22.82 -4.22 -12.80
N LEU A 35 22.98 -3.57 -13.96
CA LEU A 35 24.14 -3.75 -14.84
C LEU A 35 25.45 -3.39 -14.14
N GLU A 36 25.47 -2.29 -13.39
CA GLU A 36 26.63 -1.82 -12.64
C GLU A 36 27.01 -2.74 -11.46
N ASN A 37 26.07 -3.57 -11.00
CA ASN A 37 26.27 -4.51 -9.90
C ASN A 37 26.34 -5.98 -10.34
N GLY A 38 26.82 -6.25 -11.57
CA GLY A 38 27.06 -7.59 -12.06
C GLY A 38 25.85 -8.28 -12.68
N ASP A 39 24.85 -7.49 -13.06
CA ASP A 39 23.64 -7.95 -13.79
C ASP A 39 22.91 -9.13 -13.13
N PRO A 40 22.54 -9.02 -11.84
CA PRO A 40 21.82 -10.08 -11.17
C PRO A 40 20.45 -10.32 -11.83
N PRO A 41 19.85 -11.52 -11.70
CA PRO A 41 18.51 -11.80 -12.19
C PRO A 41 17.51 -10.77 -11.67
N LEU A 42 16.73 -10.18 -12.58
CA LEU A 42 15.75 -9.15 -12.26
C LEU A 42 14.33 -9.74 -12.42
N PHE A 43 13.52 -9.59 -11.38
CA PHE A 43 12.13 -10.02 -11.36
C PHE A 43 11.25 -8.79 -11.13
N ALA A 44 10.37 -8.52 -12.08
CA ALA A 44 9.45 -7.41 -12.03
C ALA A 44 8.00 -7.89 -12.13
N VAL A 45 7.16 -7.39 -11.25
CA VAL A 45 5.71 -7.63 -11.29
C VAL A 45 4.95 -6.32 -11.32
N ALA A 46 3.78 -6.36 -11.93
CA ALA A 46 2.81 -5.28 -11.89
C ALA A 46 1.48 -5.79 -11.32
N THR A 47 0.81 -4.92 -10.57
CA THR A 47 -0.41 -5.21 -9.83
C THR A 47 -1.56 -4.32 -10.26
N SER A 48 -2.45 -3.94 -9.36
CA SER A 48 -3.73 -3.26 -9.57
C SER A 48 -3.73 -2.23 -10.70
N ALA A 49 -2.89 -1.19 -10.66
CA ALA A 49 -2.93 -0.11 -11.64
C ALA A 49 -2.70 -0.59 -13.08
N VAL A 50 -1.71 -1.47 -13.30
CA VAL A 50 -1.40 -2.00 -14.63
C VAL A 50 -2.40 -3.07 -15.03
N ARG A 51 -2.84 -3.90 -14.08
CA ARG A 51 -3.80 -4.98 -14.29
C ARG A 51 -5.18 -4.46 -14.73
N GLU A 52 -5.62 -3.34 -14.16
CA GLU A 52 -6.94 -2.75 -14.40
C GLU A 52 -6.96 -1.80 -15.62
N ALA A 53 -5.82 -1.25 -15.99
CA ALA A 53 -5.73 -0.30 -17.09
C ALA A 53 -5.94 -0.95 -18.46
N SER A 54 -6.77 -0.35 -19.30
CA SER A 54 -6.99 -0.80 -20.68
C SER A 54 -5.73 -0.78 -21.54
N ASN A 55 -4.74 0.05 -21.20
CA ASN A 55 -3.42 0.13 -21.83
C ASN A 55 -2.28 -0.48 -20.98
N GLY A 56 -2.61 -1.31 -19.98
CA GLY A 56 -1.61 -1.93 -19.11
C GLY A 56 -0.62 -2.82 -19.87
N HIS A 57 -1.08 -3.59 -20.85
CA HIS A 57 -0.21 -4.43 -21.72
C HIS A 57 0.69 -3.57 -22.61
N GLU A 58 0.25 -2.40 -23.06
CA GLU A 58 1.08 -1.45 -23.80
C GLU A 58 2.24 -0.97 -22.92
N PHE A 59 1.96 -0.62 -21.66
CA PHE A 59 3.00 -0.23 -20.70
C PHE A 59 4.04 -1.35 -20.50
N VAL A 60 3.60 -2.59 -20.27
CA VAL A 60 4.51 -3.75 -20.10
C VAL A 60 5.37 -3.97 -21.35
N HIS A 61 4.77 -3.88 -22.55
CA HIS A 61 5.50 -4.00 -23.80
C HIS A 61 6.56 -2.90 -23.96
N ARG A 62 6.20 -1.66 -23.63
CA ARG A 62 7.14 -0.52 -23.62
C ARG A 62 8.28 -0.72 -22.62
N ALA A 63 7.97 -1.15 -21.39
CA ALA A 63 8.98 -1.42 -20.37
C ALA A 63 10.02 -2.42 -20.88
N LYS A 64 9.59 -3.52 -21.48
CA LYS A 64 10.48 -4.51 -22.06
C LYS A 64 11.33 -3.95 -23.22
N LYS A 65 10.71 -3.20 -24.14
CA LYS A 65 11.37 -2.63 -25.30
C LYS A 65 12.37 -1.54 -24.94
N GLU A 66 12.01 -0.65 -24.02
CA GLU A 66 12.77 0.57 -23.72
C GLU A 66 13.81 0.36 -22.61
N THR A 67 13.54 -0.54 -21.66
CA THR A 67 14.40 -0.76 -20.48
C THR A 67 15.00 -2.17 -20.39
N GLY A 68 14.53 -3.12 -21.21
CA GLY A 68 14.90 -4.53 -21.12
C GLY A 68 14.26 -5.29 -19.95
N ILE A 69 13.40 -4.65 -19.17
CA ILE A 69 12.73 -5.26 -18.01
C ILE A 69 11.45 -5.95 -18.47
N ASP A 70 11.36 -7.25 -18.22
CA ASP A 70 10.17 -8.06 -18.48
C ASP A 70 9.26 -8.04 -17.24
N ILE A 71 8.12 -7.36 -17.34
CA ILE A 71 7.19 -7.20 -16.22
C ILE A 71 6.06 -8.22 -16.34
N LYS A 72 5.87 -9.04 -15.31
CA LYS A 72 4.73 -9.97 -15.22
C LYS A 72 3.56 -9.26 -14.52
N ILE A 73 2.41 -9.14 -15.20
CA ILE A 73 1.17 -8.75 -14.54
C ILE A 73 0.68 -9.96 -13.75
N ILE A 74 0.60 -9.85 -12.41
CA ILE A 74 0.15 -10.95 -11.56
C ILE A 74 -1.33 -10.80 -11.21
N PRO A 75 -2.09 -11.92 -11.15
CA PRO A 75 -3.44 -11.90 -10.62
C PRO A 75 -3.42 -11.60 -9.12
N TRP A 76 -4.53 -11.12 -8.60
CA TRP A 76 -4.64 -10.67 -7.21
C TRP A 76 -4.53 -11.82 -6.18
N GLU A 77 -4.88 -13.05 -6.57
CA GLU A 77 -4.65 -14.23 -5.73
C GLU A 77 -3.14 -14.50 -5.54
N GLU A 78 -2.34 -14.35 -6.60
CA GLU A 78 -0.88 -14.49 -6.52
C GLU A 78 -0.28 -13.34 -5.71
N GLU A 79 -0.76 -12.10 -5.93
CA GLU A 79 -0.38 -10.92 -5.16
C GLU A 79 -0.64 -11.12 -3.66
N ALA A 80 -1.83 -11.56 -3.28
CA ALA A 80 -2.20 -11.81 -1.89
C ALA A 80 -1.32 -12.90 -1.23
N ARG A 81 -1.08 -13.99 -1.94
CA ARG A 81 -0.24 -15.09 -1.43
C ARG A 81 1.20 -14.62 -1.20
N LEU A 82 1.78 -13.93 -2.17
CA LEU A 82 3.14 -13.40 -2.05
C LEU A 82 3.24 -12.35 -0.95
N THR A 83 2.24 -11.47 -0.81
CA THR A 83 2.18 -10.50 0.29
C THR A 83 2.21 -11.22 1.64
N LEU A 84 1.40 -12.27 1.85
CA LEU A 84 1.43 -13.04 3.09
C LEU A 84 2.77 -13.73 3.32
N GLU A 85 3.38 -14.32 2.29
CA GLU A 85 4.70 -14.93 2.41
C GLU A 85 5.74 -13.92 2.91
N GLY A 86 5.70 -12.68 2.38
CA GLY A 86 6.56 -11.59 2.84
C GLY A 86 6.27 -11.17 4.27
N VAL A 87 5.01 -10.95 4.60
CA VAL A 87 4.58 -10.54 5.96
C VAL A 87 5.02 -11.57 7.01
N PHE A 88 4.74 -12.85 6.77
CA PHE A 88 5.09 -13.92 7.71
C PHE A 88 6.55 -14.42 7.61
N TRP A 89 7.38 -13.77 6.82
CA TRP A 89 8.81 -14.08 6.83
C TRP A 89 9.47 -13.75 8.18
N LYS A 90 9.08 -12.64 8.78
CA LYS A 90 9.65 -12.16 10.06
C LYS A 90 8.62 -12.00 11.18
N ILE A 91 7.33 -12.00 10.88
CA ILE A 91 6.28 -12.06 11.90
C ILE A 91 6.00 -13.53 12.19
N PRO A 92 6.08 -13.99 13.46
CA PRO A 92 5.81 -15.37 13.79
C PRO A 92 4.39 -15.80 13.38
N ASP A 93 4.32 -16.93 12.68
CA ASP A 93 3.04 -17.59 12.39
C ASP A 93 2.56 -18.33 13.64
N ASN A 94 1.65 -17.71 14.37
CA ASN A 94 1.08 -18.26 15.60
C ASN A 94 -0.28 -18.93 15.35
N ASN A 95 -0.58 -19.27 14.10
CA ASN A 95 -1.86 -19.87 13.67
C ASN A 95 -3.12 -19.06 14.10
N ARG A 96 -2.96 -17.75 14.32
CA ARG A 96 -4.06 -16.84 14.66
C ARG A 96 -4.84 -16.46 13.41
N LYS A 97 -6.08 -16.02 13.63
CA LYS A 97 -6.90 -15.39 12.59
C LYS A 97 -6.43 -13.96 12.36
N VAL A 98 -5.90 -13.71 11.18
CA VAL A 98 -5.26 -12.44 10.82
C VAL A 98 -6.01 -11.78 9.66
N ILE A 99 -6.20 -10.47 9.75
CA ILE A 99 -6.44 -9.65 8.56
C ILE A 99 -5.13 -8.95 8.24
N THR A 100 -4.58 -9.19 7.05
CA THR A 100 -3.49 -8.39 6.51
C THR A 100 -4.08 -7.31 5.60
N LEU A 101 -3.72 -6.06 5.89
CA LEU A 101 -4.12 -4.86 5.18
C LEU A 101 -2.94 -4.35 4.36
N ASP A 102 -3.04 -4.41 3.03
CA ASP A 102 -2.06 -3.84 2.11
C ASP A 102 -2.67 -2.61 1.43
N ILE A 103 -2.13 -1.41 1.73
CA ILE A 103 -2.68 -0.13 1.24
C ILE A 103 -1.80 0.39 0.10
N GLY A 104 -2.28 0.19 -1.12
CA GLY A 104 -1.66 0.70 -2.33
C GLY A 104 -2.16 2.08 -2.77
N GLY A 105 -1.63 2.56 -3.90
CA GLY A 105 -2.06 3.82 -4.50
C GLY A 105 -3.48 3.77 -5.09
N GLY A 106 -3.82 2.66 -5.76
CA GLY A 106 -5.11 2.47 -6.45
C GLY A 106 -6.12 1.60 -5.71
N SER A 107 -5.64 0.70 -4.85
CA SER A 107 -6.47 -0.30 -4.15
C SER A 107 -6.01 -0.51 -2.72
N THR A 108 -6.84 -1.19 -1.95
CA THR A 108 -6.49 -1.76 -0.65
C THR A 108 -6.95 -3.21 -0.62
N GLU A 109 -6.04 -4.09 -0.29
CA GLU A 109 -6.24 -5.53 -0.18
C GLU A 109 -6.45 -5.92 1.28
N PHE A 110 -7.49 -6.74 1.50
CA PHE A 110 -7.82 -7.38 2.77
C PHE A 110 -7.61 -8.89 2.60
N ILE A 111 -6.54 -9.40 3.18
CA ILE A 111 -6.20 -10.82 3.11
C ILE A 111 -6.52 -11.45 4.46
N LEU A 112 -7.44 -12.40 4.46
CA LEU A 112 -7.82 -13.16 5.65
C LEU A 112 -7.04 -14.46 5.66
N SER A 113 -6.38 -14.73 6.75
CA SER A 113 -5.62 -15.96 6.90
C SER A 113 -5.75 -16.54 8.33
N GLN A 114 -5.50 -17.83 8.43
CA GLN A 114 -5.16 -18.46 9.69
C GLN A 114 -3.71 -18.90 9.58
N GLY A 115 -2.84 -18.20 10.31
CA GLY A 115 -1.42 -18.26 9.98
C GLY A 115 -1.18 -17.86 8.51
N LYS A 116 -0.44 -18.70 7.76
CA LYS A 116 -0.16 -18.51 6.32
C LYS A 116 -1.27 -19.01 5.39
N GLU A 117 -2.26 -19.74 5.91
CA GLU A 117 -3.34 -20.28 5.09
C GLU A 117 -4.40 -19.21 4.80
N ILE A 118 -4.56 -18.86 3.52
CA ILE A 118 -5.55 -17.88 3.09
C ILE A 118 -6.95 -18.50 3.22
N SER A 119 -7.81 -17.87 4.00
CA SER A 119 -9.22 -18.22 4.15
C SER A 119 -10.17 -17.30 3.41
N GLY A 120 -9.71 -16.14 2.98
CA GLY A 120 -10.48 -15.19 2.19
C GLY A 120 -9.66 -14.01 1.72
N PHE A 121 -10.21 -13.32 0.72
CA PHE A 121 -9.57 -12.17 0.09
C PHE A 121 -10.60 -11.16 -0.39
N CYS A 122 -10.30 -9.89 -0.26
CA CYS A 122 -11.11 -8.82 -0.82
C CYS A 122 -10.21 -7.65 -1.22
N SER A 123 -10.22 -7.29 -2.51
CA SER A 123 -9.65 -6.03 -2.98
C SER A 123 -10.75 -4.98 -3.10
N THR A 124 -10.39 -3.75 -2.82
CA THR A 124 -11.27 -2.58 -2.88
C THR A 124 -10.60 -1.46 -3.65
N SER A 125 -11.38 -0.54 -4.19
CA SER A 125 -10.87 0.68 -4.82
C SER A 125 -10.47 1.77 -3.81
N LEU A 126 -10.06 1.39 -2.59
CA LEU A 126 -9.65 2.28 -1.52
C LEU A 126 -8.15 2.57 -1.57
N GLY A 127 -7.63 3.03 -2.70
CA GLY A 127 -6.21 3.41 -2.81
C GLY A 127 -5.96 4.86 -2.40
N VAL A 128 -4.78 5.15 -1.82
CA VAL A 128 -4.48 6.49 -1.29
C VAL A 128 -4.44 7.58 -2.36
N VAL A 129 -3.94 7.29 -3.56
CA VAL A 129 -3.94 8.25 -4.68
C VAL A 129 -5.36 8.53 -5.13
N ARG A 130 -6.12 7.46 -5.40
CA ARG A 130 -7.52 7.52 -5.84
C ARG A 130 -8.41 8.31 -4.89
N LEU A 131 -8.29 8.06 -3.59
CA LEU A 131 -9.10 8.75 -2.57
C LEU A 131 -8.67 10.20 -2.38
N THR A 132 -7.39 10.50 -2.45
CA THR A 132 -6.88 11.87 -2.40
C THR A 132 -7.43 12.68 -3.56
N GLU A 133 -7.28 12.21 -4.80
CA GLU A 133 -7.81 12.87 -5.99
C GLU A 133 -9.33 13.13 -5.92
N LYS A 134 -10.07 12.16 -5.38
CA LYS A 134 -11.53 12.21 -5.33
C LYS A 134 -12.08 13.12 -4.25
N PHE A 135 -11.42 13.20 -3.08
CA PHE A 135 -12.01 13.80 -1.89
C PHE A 135 -11.22 14.97 -1.29
N ILE A 136 -9.95 15.19 -1.67
CA ILE A 136 -9.10 16.18 -1.05
C ILE A 136 -8.63 17.19 -2.09
N SER A 137 -9.28 18.36 -2.13
CA SER A 137 -8.94 19.40 -3.12
C SER A 137 -7.97 20.45 -2.57
N ARG A 138 -7.81 20.56 -1.25
CA ARG A 138 -6.97 21.57 -0.59
C ARG A 138 -6.35 21.07 0.71
N HIS A 139 -5.31 21.78 1.14
CA HIS A 139 -4.61 21.53 2.38
C HIS A 139 -4.34 22.84 3.16
N PRO A 140 -4.66 22.92 4.45
CA PRO A 140 -5.30 21.90 5.28
C PRO A 140 -6.64 21.43 4.71
N ILE A 141 -6.99 20.15 4.96
CA ILE A 141 -8.22 19.56 4.42
C ILE A 141 -9.46 20.24 5.01
N ASP A 142 -10.47 20.45 4.17
CA ASP A 142 -11.78 20.91 4.62
C ASP A 142 -12.54 19.82 5.40
N GLU A 143 -13.24 20.19 6.46
CA GLU A 143 -13.99 19.22 7.27
C GLU A 143 -15.12 18.53 6.50
N LYS A 144 -15.74 19.19 5.52
CA LYS A 144 -16.77 18.58 4.66
C LYS A 144 -16.16 17.56 3.70
N GLU A 145 -14.99 17.86 3.14
CA GLU A 145 -14.24 16.93 2.31
C GLU A 145 -13.83 15.69 3.12
N PHE A 146 -13.29 15.91 4.32
CA PHE A 146 -12.92 14.81 5.20
C PHE A 146 -14.11 13.96 5.62
N LEU A 147 -15.26 14.57 5.93
CA LEU A 147 -16.49 13.83 6.24
C LEU A 147 -16.97 13.01 5.05
N SER A 148 -16.87 13.55 3.84
CA SER A 148 -17.24 12.83 2.60
C SER A 148 -16.32 11.62 2.38
N LEU A 149 -15.00 11.77 2.56
CA LEU A 149 -14.03 10.68 2.53
C LEU A 149 -14.38 9.60 3.56
N LYS A 150 -14.60 10.01 4.81
CA LYS A 150 -14.93 9.09 5.90
C LYS A 150 -16.20 8.30 5.62
N ASN A 151 -17.27 8.95 5.16
CA ASN A 151 -18.53 8.29 4.83
C ASN A 151 -18.35 7.27 3.68
N HIS A 152 -17.55 7.63 2.67
CA HIS A 152 -17.21 6.71 1.59
C HIS A 152 -16.47 5.48 2.12
N LEU A 153 -15.43 5.68 2.94
CA LEU A 153 -14.68 4.60 3.57
C LEU A 153 -15.59 3.67 4.38
N GLN A 154 -16.44 4.23 5.23
CA GLN A 154 -17.36 3.44 6.06
C GLN A 154 -18.30 2.58 5.23
N LYS A 155 -18.84 3.13 4.13
CA LYS A 155 -19.72 2.38 3.20
C LYS A 155 -18.98 1.20 2.56
N GLU A 156 -17.78 1.44 2.01
CA GLU A 156 -16.98 0.40 1.37
C GLU A 156 -16.54 -0.68 2.36
N LEU A 157 -16.09 -0.27 3.55
CA LEU A 157 -15.67 -1.21 4.60
C LEU A 157 -16.82 -2.04 5.17
N GLN A 158 -18.05 -1.49 5.20
CA GLN A 158 -19.24 -2.29 5.52
C GLN A 158 -19.47 -3.41 4.48
N ALA A 159 -19.27 -3.12 3.20
CA ALA A 159 -19.36 -4.14 2.15
C ALA A 159 -18.27 -5.21 2.30
N VAL A 160 -17.04 -4.80 2.62
CA VAL A 160 -15.95 -5.74 2.95
C VAL A 160 -16.33 -6.59 4.15
N LYS A 161 -16.76 -5.98 5.25
CA LYS A 161 -17.17 -6.70 6.47
C LYS A 161 -18.31 -7.71 6.21
N LYS A 162 -19.25 -7.37 5.35
CA LYS A 162 -20.34 -8.29 4.96
C LYS A 162 -19.83 -9.50 4.19
N LYS A 163 -18.87 -9.30 3.27
CA LYS A 163 -18.24 -10.43 2.55
C LYS A 163 -17.45 -11.34 3.49
N LEU A 164 -16.89 -10.77 4.55
CA LEU A 164 -16.03 -11.43 5.52
C LEU A 164 -16.76 -11.77 6.84
N SER A 165 -18.09 -11.80 6.84
CA SER A 165 -18.97 -11.75 8.01
C SER A 165 -18.73 -12.82 9.08
N THR A 166 -18.14 -13.96 8.72
CA THR A 166 -17.82 -15.06 9.63
C THR A 166 -16.42 -14.99 10.21
N PHE A 167 -15.58 -14.09 9.70
CA PHE A 167 -14.19 -13.96 10.13
C PHE A 167 -14.05 -12.87 11.18
N ARG A 168 -13.65 -13.27 12.38
CA ARG A 168 -13.28 -12.33 13.47
C ARG A 168 -11.77 -12.38 13.63
N PRO A 169 -11.05 -11.30 13.27
CA PRO A 169 -9.60 -11.27 13.40
C PRO A 169 -9.20 -11.20 14.87
N GLU A 170 -8.11 -11.90 15.19
CA GLU A 170 -7.40 -11.80 16.47
C GLU A 170 -6.20 -10.84 16.34
N LEU A 171 -5.82 -10.55 15.09
CA LEU A 171 -4.70 -9.67 14.77
C LEU A 171 -5.00 -8.92 13.48
N LEU A 172 -4.72 -7.63 13.48
CA LEU A 172 -4.64 -6.80 12.28
C LEU A 172 -3.17 -6.50 11.98
N ILE A 173 -2.70 -6.89 10.82
CA ILE A 173 -1.37 -6.56 10.31
C ILE A 173 -1.54 -5.58 9.17
N GLY A 174 -0.81 -4.48 9.20
CA GLY A 174 -0.75 -3.54 8.10
C GLY A 174 0.61 -3.54 7.44
N THR A 175 0.63 -3.41 6.12
CA THR A 175 1.86 -3.33 5.33
C THR A 175 1.80 -2.20 4.30
N ALA A 176 2.84 -2.05 3.53
CA ALA A 176 3.09 -0.99 2.56
C ALA A 176 3.30 0.41 3.18
N GLY A 177 3.62 1.36 2.30
CA GLY A 177 4.21 2.64 2.68
C GLY A 177 3.34 3.54 3.56
N THR A 178 2.01 3.41 3.53
CA THR A 178 1.12 4.16 4.42
C THR A 178 1.33 3.73 5.88
N VAL A 179 1.26 2.44 6.12
CA VAL A 179 1.32 1.88 7.48
C VAL A 179 2.71 2.07 8.09
N THR A 180 3.76 1.84 7.31
CA THR A 180 5.14 2.04 7.76
C THR A 180 5.44 3.51 8.05
N THR A 181 4.88 4.44 7.27
CA THR A 181 4.96 5.89 7.54
C THR A 181 4.25 6.26 8.84
N LEU A 182 3.07 5.71 9.13
CA LEU A 182 2.37 5.96 10.39
C LEU A 182 3.18 5.48 11.59
N SER A 183 3.84 4.33 11.48
CA SER A 183 4.76 3.86 12.51
C SER A 183 5.96 4.79 12.68
N ALA A 184 6.56 5.26 11.58
CA ALA A 184 7.66 6.21 11.61
C ALA A 184 7.26 7.54 12.28
N LEU A 185 6.07 8.06 11.95
CA LEU A 185 5.51 9.27 12.56
C LEU A 185 5.26 9.10 14.06
N LYS A 186 4.59 8.01 14.45
CA LYS A 186 4.32 7.71 15.86
C LYS A 186 5.59 7.66 16.70
N ASN A 187 6.59 6.96 16.22
CA ASN A 187 7.82 6.68 16.96
C ASN A 187 8.94 7.69 16.68
N ASN A 188 8.66 8.73 15.87
CA ASN A 188 9.61 9.75 15.43
C ASN A 188 10.92 9.15 14.86
N ILE A 189 10.79 8.13 14.01
CA ILE A 189 11.93 7.41 13.42
C ILE A 189 12.46 8.18 12.21
N TYR A 190 13.63 8.78 12.37
CA TYR A 190 14.38 9.44 11.30
C TYR A 190 15.88 9.39 11.60
N PRO A 191 16.75 9.01 10.66
CA PRO A 191 16.41 8.46 9.32
C PRO A 191 15.56 7.19 9.40
N TYR A 192 14.91 6.85 8.28
CA TYR A 192 14.05 5.66 8.22
C TYR A 192 14.84 4.39 8.58
N ASP A 193 14.30 3.60 9.48
CA ASP A 193 14.93 2.39 10.02
C ASP A 193 13.91 1.24 9.95
N PRO A 194 14.00 0.34 8.96
CA PRO A 194 13.05 -0.74 8.78
C PRO A 194 12.99 -1.71 9.95
N GLU A 195 14.07 -1.89 10.69
CA GLU A 195 14.11 -2.78 11.85
C GLU A 195 13.31 -2.24 13.03
N LYS A 196 13.24 -0.92 13.20
CA LYS A 196 12.41 -0.27 14.21
C LYS A 196 10.95 -0.17 13.80
N ILE A 197 10.68 -0.16 12.51
CA ILE A 197 9.34 -0.11 11.94
C ILE A 197 8.68 -1.48 12.00
N HIS A 198 9.41 -2.52 11.59
CA HIS A 198 8.89 -3.88 11.52
C HIS A 198 8.46 -4.38 12.91
N ALA A 199 7.31 -5.07 12.96
CA ALA A 199 6.68 -5.57 14.17
C ALA A 199 6.32 -4.50 15.22
N SER A 200 6.49 -3.20 14.92
CA SER A 200 5.96 -2.14 15.77
C SER A 200 4.44 -2.20 15.80
N VAL A 201 3.87 -1.68 16.89
CA VAL A 201 2.42 -1.69 17.09
C VAL A 201 1.96 -0.26 17.36
N PHE A 202 0.87 0.15 16.75
CA PHE A 202 0.19 1.38 17.13
C PHE A 202 -1.29 1.12 17.43
N SER A 203 -1.83 1.92 18.32
CA SER A 203 -3.22 1.84 18.73
C SER A 203 -4.12 2.66 17.80
N ARG A 204 -5.42 2.45 17.91
CA ARG A 204 -6.43 3.27 17.25
C ARG A 204 -6.33 4.74 17.69
N GLU A 205 -6.04 4.99 18.98
CA GLU A 205 -5.82 6.32 19.53
C GLU A 205 -4.60 7.00 18.92
N ASP A 206 -3.49 6.26 18.72
CA ASP A 206 -2.32 6.78 18.00
C ASP A 206 -2.69 7.24 16.58
N ALA A 207 -3.44 6.41 15.85
CA ALA A 207 -3.88 6.73 14.49
C ALA A 207 -4.83 7.95 14.46
N GLU A 208 -5.72 8.09 15.44
CA GLU A 208 -6.59 9.25 15.60
C GLU A 208 -5.80 10.53 15.88
N SER A 209 -4.82 10.46 16.77
CA SER A 209 -3.95 11.59 17.11
C SER A 209 -3.12 12.05 15.90
N ILE A 210 -2.50 11.10 15.18
CA ILE A 210 -1.74 11.38 13.96
C ILE A 210 -2.66 12.01 12.90
N LEU A 211 -3.84 11.47 12.67
CA LEU A 211 -4.79 12.00 11.69
C LEU A 211 -5.21 13.44 12.04
N ALA A 212 -5.49 13.70 13.30
CA ALA A 212 -5.88 15.03 13.78
C ALA A 212 -4.76 16.05 13.56
N ASP A 213 -3.50 15.66 13.77
CA ASP A 213 -2.35 16.52 13.51
C ASP A 213 -2.15 16.75 12.00
N LEU A 214 -2.17 15.71 11.17
CA LEU A 214 -2.02 15.81 9.73
C LEU A 214 -3.10 16.69 9.07
N LYS A 215 -4.34 16.61 9.53
CA LYS A 215 -5.46 17.39 8.99
C LYS A 215 -5.26 18.90 9.14
N ARG A 216 -4.61 19.35 10.22
CA ARG A 216 -4.39 20.78 10.51
C ARG A 216 -3.22 21.38 9.73
N LYS A 217 -2.34 20.54 9.18
CA LYS A 217 -1.11 20.95 8.51
C LYS A 217 -1.33 21.20 7.01
N SER A 218 -0.66 22.20 6.49
CA SER A 218 -0.47 22.43 5.06
C SER A 218 0.42 21.35 4.44
N LEU A 219 0.50 21.28 3.12
CA LEU A 219 1.43 20.40 2.43
C LEU A 219 2.89 20.65 2.81
N SER A 220 3.29 21.92 2.88
CA SER A 220 4.66 22.31 3.24
C SER A 220 5.03 21.94 4.68
N GLU A 221 4.09 22.09 5.62
CA GLU A 221 4.31 21.66 7.00
C GLU A 221 4.43 20.13 7.10
N ARG A 222 3.64 19.39 6.34
CA ARG A 222 3.79 17.91 6.29
C ARG A 222 5.08 17.50 5.63
N LEU A 223 5.49 18.14 4.54
CA LEU A 223 6.78 17.88 3.88
C LEU A 223 7.98 18.13 4.83
N ALA A 224 7.83 19.07 5.78
CA ALA A 224 8.85 19.33 6.78
C ALA A 224 8.92 18.28 7.92
N MET A 225 7.95 17.36 7.99
CA MET A 225 7.94 16.28 8.97
C MET A 225 8.96 15.20 8.57
N LYS A 226 10.11 15.18 9.23
CA LYS A 226 11.23 14.28 8.89
C LYS A 226 10.88 12.80 8.71
N PRO A 227 9.99 12.19 9.55
CA PRO A 227 9.61 10.79 9.35
C PRO A 227 8.65 10.55 8.16
N LEU A 228 8.11 11.61 7.55
CA LEU A 228 7.23 11.49 6.39
C LEU A 228 8.08 11.45 5.11
N GLU A 229 7.97 10.37 4.35
CA GLU A 229 8.66 10.23 3.07
C GLU A 229 8.16 11.26 2.06
N PRO A 230 9.05 12.03 1.40
CA PRO A 230 8.66 12.99 0.36
C PRO A 230 7.83 12.33 -0.74
N GLY A 231 6.76 13.02 -1.17
CA GLY A 231 5.78 12.51 -2.14
C GLY A 231 4.59 11.79 -1.50
N ARG A 232 4.53 11.73 -0.15
CA ARG A 232 3.37 11.22 0.61
C ARG A 232 2.59 12.30 1.33
N GLU A 233 3.04 13.55 1.31
CA GLU A 233 2.48 14.66 2.08
C GLU A 233 1.01 14.97 1.77
N ASP A 234 0.56 14.68 0.57
CA ASP A 234 -0.85 14.81 0.15
C ASP A 234 -1.64 13.51 0.38
N LEU A 235 -1.00 12.34 0.30
CA LEU A 235 -1.63 11.02 0.35
C LEU A 235 -1.90 10.54 1.78
N ILE A 236 -1.10 10.98 2.74
CA ILE A 236 -1.06 10.40 4.08
C ILE A 236 -2.38 10.58 4.86
N ILE A 237 -3.15 11.63 4.60
CA ILE A 237 -4.47 11.84 5.23
C ILE A 237 -5.43 10.73 4.80
N ALA A 238 -5.53 10.47 3.49
CA ALA A 238 -6.38 9.39 2.97
C ALA A 238 -5.92 8.03 3.49
N GLY A 239 -4.62 7.79 3.51
CA GLY A 239 -4.04 6.55 4.02
C GLY A 239 -4.32 6.33 5.51
N THR A 240 -4.14 7.36 6.34
CA THR A 240 -4.46 7.28 7.77
C THR A 240 -5.95 7.04 8.02
N ALA A 241 -6.81 7.67 7.21
CA ALA A 241 -8.26 7.46 7.29
C ALA A 241 -8.65 6.01 6.92
N ILE A 242 -8.02 5.41 5.90
CA ILE A 242 -8.23 3.98 5.56
C ILE A 242 -7.88 3.09 6.75
N VAL A 243 -6.70 3.28 7.34
CA VAL A 243 -6.24 2.50 8.49
C VAL A 243 -7.23 2.62 9.65
N LEU A 244 -7.58 3.86 10.03
CA LEU A 244 -8.44 4.13 11.18
C LEU A 244 -9.86 3.55 11.00
N GLU A 245 -10.48 3.77 9.84
CA GLU A 245 -11.81 3.25 9.58
C GLU A 245 -11.80 1.71 9.43
N THR A 246 -10.69 1.11 8.97
CA THR A 246 -10.51 -0.36 8.98
C THR A 246 -10.43 -0.89 10.41
N MET A 247 -9.62 -0.28 11.29
CA MET A 247 -9.54 -0.67 12.70
C MET A 247 -10.91 -0.60 13.37
N ARG A 248 -11.70 0.44 13.09
CA ARG A 248 -13.07 0.58 13.59
C ARG A 248 -14.02 -0.48 13.03
N ALA A 249 -13.97 -0.72 11.72
CA ALA A 249 -14.84 -1.68 11.06
C ALA A 249 -14.67 -3.12 11.58
N PHE A 250 -13.43 -3.51 11.88
CA PHE A 250 -13.10 -4.86 12.36
C PHE A 250 -12.92 -4.94 13.89
N ASP A 251 -13.20 -3.84 14.60
CA ASP A 251 -13.09 -3.74 16.05
C ASP A 251 -11.69 -4.10 16.59
N CYS A 252 -10.67 -3.66 15.85
CA CYS A 252 -9.27 -3.85 16.22
C CYS A 252 -8.74 -2.62 16.96
N GLU A 253 -8.28 -2.80 18.21
CA GLU A 253 -7.71 -1.72 19.01
C GLU A 253 -6.27 -1.41 18.60
N THR A 254 -5.56 -2.39 18.03
CA THR A 254 -4.16 -2.26 17.63
C THR A 254 -3.93 -2.77 16.22
N LEU A 255 -2.87 -2.26 15.58
CA LEU A 255 -2.36 -2.73 14.31
C LEU A 255 -0.87 -3.01 14.45
N THR A 256 -0.45 -4.19 14.03
CA THR A 256 0.96 -4.58 13.92
C THR A 256 1.49 -4.21 12.54
N VAL A 257 2.66 -3.60 12.47
CA VAL A 257 3.24 -3.12 11.21
C VAL A 257 4.16 -4.19 10.62
N SER A 258 3.97 -4.51 9.35
CA SER A 258 4.95 -5.27 8.59
C SER A 258 5.68 -4.37 7.59
N GLU A 259 7.00 -4.32 7.69
CA GLU A 259 7.86 -3.71 6.68
C GLU A 259 7.97 -4.59 5.44
N TYR A 260 7.76 -5.89 5.62
CA TYR A 260 7.84 -6.90 4.56
C TYR A 260 6.47 -7.16 3.95
N SER A 261 6.45 -7.34 2.62
CA SER A 261 5.22 -7.43 1.83
C SER A 261 5.46 -8.24 0.54
N LEU A 262 4.78 -7.89 -0.54
CA LEU A 262 4.87 -8.50 -1.86
C LEU A 262 6.31 -8.68 -2.36
N ARG A 263 7.16 -7.68 -2.20
CA ARG A 263 8.54 -7.69 -2.69
C ARG A 263 9.35 -8.81 -2.05
N GLU A 264 9.26 -8.96 -0.76
CA GLU A 264 9.94 -10.02 -0.01
C GLU A 264 9.34 -11.40 -0.31
N GLY A 265 8.02 -11.48 -0.49
CA GLY A 265 7.36 -12.71 -0.93
C GLY A 265 7.83 -13.19 -2.31
N ILE A 266 8.09 -12.27 -3.24
CA ILE A 266 8.69 -12.61 -4.54
C ILE A 266 10.08 -13.20 -4.34
N ILE A 267 10.92 -12.57 -3.51
CA ILE A 267 12.28 -13.05 -3.22
C ILE A 267 12.23 -14.45 -2.60
N LEU A 268 11.39 -14.67 -1.60
CA LEU A 268 11.22 -15.96 -0.94
C LEU A 268 10.76 -17.05 -1.92
N LYS A 269 9.82 -16.74 -2.82
CA LYS A 269 9.38 -17.66 -3.86
C LYS A 269 10.53 -18.09 -4.78
N ILE A 270 11.38 -17.14 -5.19
CA ILE A 270 12.50 -17.40 -6.06
C ILE A 270 13.53 -18.27 -5.34
N VAL A 271 13.93 -17.90 -4.12
CA VAL A 271 14.92 -18.65 -3.33
C VAL A 271 14.46 -20.08 -3.06
N ASN A 272 13.17 -20.28 -2.77
CA ASN A 272 12.61 -21.62 -2.53
C ASN A 272 12.41 -22.45 -3.81
N SER A 273 12.63 -21.87 -5.00
CA SER A 273 12.48 -22.55 -6.30
C SER A 273 13.83 -22.97 -6.90
N ILE A 274 14.94 -22.57 -6.27
CA ILE A 274 16.31 -22.96 -6.59
C ILE A 274 16.71 -24.19 -5.76
#